data_142d57e2975b80688351fbc9a75f7279
#
_entry.id   142d57e2975b80688351fbc9a75f7279
#
_cell.length_a   1.000
_cell.length_b   1.000
_cell.length_c   1.000
_cell.angle_alpha   90.00
_cell.angle_beta   90.00
_cell.angle_gamma   90.00
#
_symmetry.space_group_name_H-M   'P 1'
#
loop_
_entity.id
_entity.type
_entity.pdbx_description
1 polymer ?
#
loop_
_entity_poly.entity_id
_entity_poly.type
_entity_poly.pdbx_seq_one_letter_code
_entity_poly.pdbx_strand_id
1 'polypeptide(L)'
;MKELICHKLQHDFKRIKTSAKWVLFSIVSGLLVGGVGTLFYFGMYVVTLTRTKNPWLIFLLPVSGILIVGCYRLLHDEKDTGTNLVLSAIHSDEDLPLRMAPLIFISTLITHLFGGSAGREGAALQLGGSIGNGLGKLFRFDEKDKHIMIMCGMSAAFSALFGTPMAAAVFSMEVVSVG
;
A
#
# COMPACT_ATOMS: atom_id res chain seq x y z
N MET A 1 43.38 2.17 -23.51
CA MET A 1 43.07 1.03 -22.64
C MET A 1 42.77 1.46 -21.20
N LYS A 2 43.61 2.31 -20.54
CA LYS A 2 43.38 2.82 -19.16
C LYS A 2 42.12 3.64 -19.00
N GLU A 3 41.77 4.50 -19.95
CA GLU A 3 40.51 5.32 -19.90
C GLU A 3 39.25 4.48 -19.98
N LEU A 4 39.23 3.45 -20.82
CA LEU A 4 38.12 2.51 -20.94
C LEU A 4 37.89 1.73 -19.64
N ILE A 5 38.96 1.31 -18.97
CA ILE A 5 38.89 0.60 -17.69
C ILE A 5 38.39 1.56 -16.59
N CYS A 6 38.89 2.79 -16.56
CA CYS A 6 38.47 3.80 -15.59
C CYS A 6 36.96 4.15 -15.75
N HIS A 7 36.49 4.33 -16.98
CA HIS A 7 35.09 4.61 -17.29
C HIS A 7 34.18 3.42 -16.89
N LYS A 8 34.63 2.18 -17.14
CA LYS A 8 33.91 0.97 -16.74
C LYS A 8 33.82 0.83 -15.23
N LEU A 9 34.91 1.07 -14.51
CA LEU A 9 34.96 1.05 -13.04
C LEU A 9 34.03 2.12 -12.42
N GLN A 10 34.03 3.34 -12.95
CA GLN A 10 33.12 4.40 -12.49
C GLN A 10 31.65 4.04 -12.74
N HIS A 11 31.35 3.43 -13.87
CA HIS A 11 29.99 3.00 -14.21
C HIS A 11 29.52 1.87 -13.26
N ASP A 12 30.40 0.88 -13.00
CA ASP A 12 30.09 -0.24 -12.10
C ASP A 12 29.93 0.23 -10.64
N PHE A 13 30.78 1.16 -10.20
CA PHE A 13 30.66 1.76 -8.87
C PHE A 13 29.36 2.55 -8.70
N LYS A 14 28.93 3.29 -9.73
CA LYS A 14 27.64 4.00 -9.74
C LYS A 14 26.45 3.03 -9.66
N ARG A 15 26.54 1.91 -10.39
CA ARG A 15 25.51 0.83 -10.34
C ARG A 15 25.43 0.22 -8.94
N ILE A 16 26.55 -0.14 -8.34
CA ILE A 16 26.59 -0.74 -6.99
C ILE A 16 25.98 0.23 -5.96
N LYS A 17 26.33 1.51 -6.03
CA LYS A 17 25.77 2.54 -5.13
C LYS A 17 24.26 2.68 -5.31
N THR A 18 23.76 2.66 -6.54
CA THR A 18 22.31 2.71 -6.83
C THR A 18 21.61 1.46 -6.31
N SER A 19 22.18 0.26 -6.54
CA SER A 19 21.60 -0.98 -6.04
C SER A 19 21.57 -1.02 -4.51
N ALA A 20 22.64 -0.60 -3.84
CA ALA A 20 22.70 -0.51 -2.38
C ALA A 20 21.64 0.45 -1.81
N LYS A 21 21.43 1.60 -2.49
CA LYS A 21 20.35 2.55 -2.18
C LYS A 21 18.99 1.83 -2.20
N TRP A 22 18.67 1.12 -3.28
CA TRP A 22 17.39 0.44 -3.44
C TRP A 22 17.18 -0.69 -2.45
N VAL A 23 18.23 -1.46 -2.13
CA VAL A 23 18.16 -2.49 -1.09
C VAL A 23 17.82 -1.88 0.27
N LEU A 24 18.47 -0.78 0.65
CA LEU A 24 18.17 -0.08 1.90
C LEU A 24 16.72 0.41 1.95
N PHE A 25 16.24 1.06 0.89
CA PHE A 25 14.86 1.55 0.82
C PHE A 25 13.85 0.42 0.81
N SER A 26 14.13 -0.71 0.15
CA SER A 26 13.27 -1.89 0.18
C SER A 26 13.15 -2.47 1.59
N ILE A 27 14.24 -2.51 2.36
CA ILE A 27 14.21 -2.95 3.76
C ILE A 27 13.35 -2.01 4.61
N VAL A 28 13.57 -0.70 4.51
CA VAL A 28 12.80 0.30 5.28
C VAL A 28 11.32 0.25 4.91
N SER A 29 11.01 0.25 3.63
CA SER A 29 9.64 0.14 3.12
C SER A 29 8.99 -1.18 3.57
N GLY A 30 9.69 -2.30 3.42
CA GLY A 30 9.21 -3.62 3.83
C GLY A 30 8.90 -3.69 5.33
N LEU A 31 9.75 -3.14 6.19
CA LEU A 31 9.53 -3.12 7.64
C LEU A 31 8.34 -2.23 8.03
N LEU A 32 8.24 -1.02 7.47
CA LEU A 32 7.17 -0.08 7.80
C LEU A 32 5.82 -0.57 7.26
N VAL A 33 5.76 -0.84 5.97
CA VAL A 33 4.51 -1.25 5.32
C VAL A 33 4.12 -2.66 5.77
N GLY A 34 5.08 -3.57 5.89
CA GLY A 34 4.85 -4.92 6.42
C GLY A 34 4.34 -4.90 7.85
N GLY A 35 4.88 -4.03 8.72
CA GLY A 35 4.38 -3.81 10.08
C GLY A 35 2.93 -3.34 10.11
N VAL A 36 2.59 -2.33 9.29
CA VAL A 36 1.20 -1.84 9.16
C VAL A 36 0.28 -2.92 8.57
N GLY A 37 0.75 -3.65 7.55
CA GLY A 37 0.01 -4.78 6.95
C GLY A 37 -0.25 -5.90 7.94
N THR A 38 0.71 -6.22 8.79
CA THR A 38 0.55 -7.20 9.88
C THR A 38 -0.46 -6.71 10.91
N LEU A 39 -0.41 -5.42 11.29
CA LEU A 39 -1.40 -4.82 12.17
C LEU A 39 -2.81 -4.89 11.56
N PHE A 40 -2.92 -4.64 10.26
CA PHE A 40 -4.17 -4.78 9.52
C PHE A 40 -4.69 -6.21 9.54
N TYR A 41 -3.82 -7.20 9.34
CA TYR A 41 -4.17 -8.62 9.43
C TYR A 41 -4.75 -8.98 10.82
N PHE A 42 -4.06 -8.58 11.90
CA PHE A 42 -4.55 -8.81 13.26
C PHE A 42 -5.85 -8.07 13.55
N GLY A 43 -6.00 -6.84 13.09
CA GLY A 43 -7.24 -6.09 13.16
C GLY A 43 -8.39 -6.86 12.51
N MET A 44 -8.19 -7.32 11.28
CA MET A 44 -9.17 -8.13 10.54
C MET A 44 -9.53 -9.44 11.26
N TYR A 45 -8.55 -10.10 11.85
CA TYR A 45 -8.76 -11.32 12.63
C TYR A 45 -9.65 -11.05 13.87
N VAL A 46 -9.33 -10.04 14.66
CA VAL A 46 -10.10 -9.65 15.85
C VAL A 46 -11.53 -9.26 15.50
N VAL A 47 -11.70 -8.45 14.47
CA VAL A 47 -13.02 -7.98 14.00
C VAL A 47 -13.89 -9.16 13.53
N THR A 48 -13.29 -10.07 12.78
CA THR A 48 -14.00 -11.28 12.30
C THR A 48 -14.42 -12.17 13.46
N LEU A 49 -13.55 -12.40 14.46
CA LEU A 49 -13.89 -13.14 15.67
C LEU A 49 -15.02 -12.48 16.46
N THR A 50 -14.98 -11.15 16.60
CA THR A 50 -16.00 -10.38 17.32
C THR A 50 -17.34 -10.51 16.63
N ARG A 51 -17.36 -10.41 15.30
CA ARG A 51 -18.57 -10.58 14.51
C ARG A 51 -19.16 -12.00 14.62
N THR A 52 -18.32 -13.03 14.54
CA THR A 52 -18.79 -14.43 14.67
C THR A 52 -19.42 -14.72 16.03
N LYS A 53 -18.93 -14.08 17.09
CA LYS A 53 -19.52 -14.16 18.42
C LYS A 53 -20.81 -13.34 18.57
N ASN A 54 -20.99 -12.30 17.75
CA ASN A 54 -22.10 -11.37 17.85
C ASN A 54 -22.80 -11.18 16.48
N PRO A 55 -23.58 -12.18 16.00
CA PRO A 55 -24.19 -12.12 14.67
C PRO A 55 -25.17 -10.95 14.48
N TRP A 56 -25.73 -10.43 15.56
CA TRP A 56 -26.66 -9.29 15.56
C TRP A 56 -26.03 -7.98 15.05
N LEU A 57 -24.69 -7.86 15.05
CA LEU A 57 -23.97 -6.69 14.52
C LEU A 57 -24.32 -6.39 13.05
N ILE A 58 -24.80 -7.37 12.29
CA ILE A 58 -25.20 -7.17 10.89
C ILE A 58 -26.33 -6.16 10.74
N PHE A 59 -27.22 -6.06 11.73
CA PHE A 59 -28.31 -5.07 11.70
C PHE A 59 -27.82 -3.63 11.82
N LEU A 60 -26.59 -3.41 12.30
CA LEU A 60 -25.95 -2.10 12.40
C LEU A 60 -25.14 -1.75 11.13
N LEU A 61 -25.16 -2.57 10.09
CA LEU A 61 -24.46 -2.29 8.84
C LEU A 61 -24.82 -0.94 8.21
N PRO A 62 -26.08 -0.48 8.19
CA PRO A 62 -26.40 0.86 7.68
C PRO A 62 -25.76 1.99 8.49
N VAL A 63 -25.65 1.81 9.81
CA VAL A 63 -24.99 2.78 10.70
C VAL A 63 -23.49 2.83 10.40
N SER A 64 -22.87 1.69 10.15
CA SER A 64 -21.46 1.62 9.77
C SER A 64 -21.18 2.36 8.46
N GLY A 65 -22.09 2.25 7.48
CA GLY A 65 -22.01 3.00 6.22
C GLY A 65 -22.00 4.52 6.44
N ILE A 66 -22.88 5.02 7.31
CA ILE A 66 -22.91 6.44 7.67
C ILE A 66 -21.61 6.87 8.35
N LEU A 67 -21.08 6.07 9.26
CA LEU A 67 -19.81 6.33 9.94
C LEU A 67 -18.65 6.40 8.96
N ILE A 68 -18.56 5.45 8.03
CA ILE A 68 -17.51 5.43 7.00
C ILE A 68 -17.59 6.67 6.12
N VAL A 69 -18.77 7.00 5.59
CA VAL A 69 -18.98 8.22 4.78
C VAL A 69 -18.62 9.48 5.59
N GLY A 70 -18.97 9.52 6.87
CA GLY A 70 -18.59 10.59 7.78
C GLY A 70 -17.09 10.74 7.93
N CYS A 71 -16.35 9.64 8.07
CA CYS A 71 -14.88 9.64 8.14
C CYS A 71 -14.24 10.16 6.84
N TYR A 72 -14.74 9.72 5.68
CA TYR A 72 -14.24 10.20 4.38
C TYR A 72 -14.50 11.70 4.18
N ARG A 73 -15.68 12.18 4.53
CA ARG A 73 -16.01 13.62 4.48
C ARG A 73 -15.15 14.46 5.42
N LEU A 74 -14.93 13.98 6.64
CA LEU A 74 -14.13 14.69 7.65
C LEU A 74 -12.69 14.88 7.19
N LEU A 75 -12.13 13.90 6.47
CA LEU A 75 -10.76 13.94 5.96
C LEU A 75 -10.65 14.52 4.54
N HIS A 76 -11.76 15.02 3.97
CA HIS A 76 -11.84 15.63 2.63
C HIS A 76 -11.27 14.71 1.52
N ASP A 77 -11.57 13.42 1.60
CA ASP A 77 -11.10 12.40 0.66
C ASP A 77 -12.27 11.75 -0.11
N GLU A 78 -13.23 12.60 -0.52
CA GLU A 78 -14.45 12.17 -1.24
C GLU A 78 -14.16 11.67 -2.67
N LYS A 79 -12.98 11.94 -3.19
CA LYS A 79 -12.56 11.56 -4.56
C LYS A 79 -11.85 10.21 -4.62
N ASP A 80 -11.84 9.45 -3.52
CA ASP A 80 -11.24 8.12 -3.52
C ASP A 80 -11.97 7.20 -4.49
N THR A 81 -11.30 6.82 -5.56
CA THR A 81 -11.78 5.88 -6.57
C THR A 81 -11.36 4.44 -6.26
N GLY A 82 -10.95 4.17 -5.03
CA GLY A 82 -10.50 2.86 -4.60
C GLY A 82 -9.15 2.47 -5.19
N THR A 83 -8.99 1.19 -5.53
CA THR A 83 -7.73 0.67 -6.10
C THR A 83 -7.32 1.37 -7.39
N ASN A 84 -8.28 1.90 -8.16
CA ASN A 84 -8.01 2.65 -9.38
C ASN A 84 -7.18 3.90 -9.12
N LEU A 85 -7.33 4.56 -7.96
CA LEU A 85 -6.51 5.71 -7.62
C LEU A 85 -5.03 5.36 -7.48
N VAL A 86 -4.72 4.17 -6.95
CA VAL A 86 -3.32 3.69 -6.84
C VAL A 86 -2.74 3.43 -8.22
N LEU A 87 -3.53 2.86 -9.13
CA LEU A 87 -3.11 2.62 -10.51
C LEU A 87 -2.94 3.95 -11.27
N SER A 88 -3.88 4.88 -11.12
CA SER A 88 -3.76 6.23 -11.70
C SER A 88 -2.54 6.98 -11.17
N ALA A 89 -2.21 6.83 -9.89
CA ALA A 89 -1.02 7.45 -9.31
C ALA A 89 0.30 6.95 -9.92
N ILE A 90 0.31 5.73 -10.46
CA ILE A 90 1.48 5.17 -11.15
C ILE A 90 1.51 5.56 -12.64
N HIS A 91 0.33 5.68 -13.29
CA HIS A 91 0.25 5.96 -14.74
C HIS A 91 0.13 7.43 -15.09
N SER A 92 -0.51 8.23 -14.25
CA SER A 92 -0.91 9.61 -14.56
C SER A 92 -0.37 10.64 -13.57
N ASP A 93 0.61 10.26 -12.75
CA ASP A 93 1.21 11.12 -11.71
C ASP A 93 0.17 11.75 -10.75
N GLU A 94 -1.00 11.11 -10.60
CA GLU A 94 -1.98 11.54 -9.61
C GLU A 94 -1.43 11.39 -8.20
N ASP A 95 -1.78 12.34 -7.34
CA ASP A 95 -1.30 12.32 -5.96
C ASP A 95 -2.04 11.26 -5.13
N LEU A 96 -1.30 10.36 -4.53
CA LEU A 96 -1.80 9.35 -3.60
C LEU A 96 -1.53 9.84 -2.16
N PRO A 97 -2.53 10.43 -1.48
CA PRO A 97 -2.30 11.04 -0.18
C PRO A 97 -2.08 9.99 0.91
N LEU A 98 -1.11 10.24 1.80
CA LEU A 98 -0.81 9.34 2.93
C LEU A 98 -2.00 9.16 3.89
N ARG A 99 -2.89 10.17 3.99
CA ARG A 99 -4.13 10.11 4.81
C ARG A 99 -5.10 9.01 4.38
N MET A 100 -5.00 8.53 3.13
CA MET A 100 -5.79 7.42 2.62
C MET A 100 -5.48 6.11 3.37
N ALA A 101 -4.24 5.88 3.80
CA ALA A 101 -3.86 4.67 4.50
C ALA A 101 -4.67 4.42 5.80
N PRO A 102 -4.75 5.37 6.76
CA PRO A 102 -5.58 5.17 7.95
C PRO A 102 -7.08 5.12 7.64
N LEU A 103 -7.56 5.83 6.62
CA LEU A 103 -8.97 5.76 6.20
C LEU A 103 -9.36 4.37 5.76
N ILE A 104 -8.61 3.79 4.83
CA ILE A 104 -8.86 2.44 4.31
C ILE A 104 -8.73 1.40 5.41
N PHE A 105 -7.72 1.55 6.27
CA PHE A 105 -7.51 0.67 7.40
C PHE A 105 -8.77 0.63 8.29
N ILE A 106 -9.25 1.78 8.74
CA ILE A 106 -10.37 1.90 9.66
C ILE A 106 -11.69 1.50 8.98
N SER A 107 -11.95 1.99 7.77
CA SER A 107 -13.21 1.71 7.05
C SER A 107 -13.36 0.23 6.72
N THR A 108 -12.27 -0.45 6.35
CA THR A 108 -12.29 -1.88 6.08
C THR A 108 -12.57 -2.68 7.36
N LEU A 109 -11.96 -2.33 8.49
CA LEU A 109 -12.25 -2.96 9.78
C LEU A 109 -13.70 -2.76 10.21
N ILE A 110 -14.23 -1.54 10.09
CA ILE A 110 -15.63 -1.22 10.39
C ILE A 110 -16.55 -2.05 9.50
N THR A 111 -16.31 -2.08 8.18
CA THR A 111 -17.12 -2.85 7.23
C THR A 111 -17.20 -4.32 7.63
N HIS A 112 -16.06 -4.95 7.97
CA HIS A 112 -16.03 -6.36 8.36
C HIS A 112 -16.65 -6.60 9.72
N LEU A 113 -16.51 -5.68 10.67
CA LEU A 113 -17.13 -5.79 12.00
C LEU A 113 -18.64 -5.88 11.90
N PHE A 114 -19.24 -5.09 11.06
CA PHE A 114 -20.69 -5.06 10.86
C PHE A 114 -21.19 -6.01 9.77
N GLY A 115 -20.32 -6.88 9.25
CA GLY A 115 -20.70 -7.97 8.36
C GLY A 115 -20.77 -7.61 6.88
N GLY A 116 -20.29 -6.45 6.49
CA GLY A 116 -20.10 -6.10 5.10
C GLY A 116 -18.95 -6.92 4.49
N SER A 117 -19.01 -7.12 3.17
CA SER A 117 -17.95 -7.78 2.40
C SER A 117 -17.15 -6.73 1.63
N ALA A 118 -15.97 -6.40 2.13
CA ALA A 118 -14.99 -5.56 1.44
C ALA A 118 -13.78 -6.38 1.03
N GLY A 119 -13.21 -6.09 -0.17
CA GLY A 119 -12.03 -6.78 -0.66
C GLY A 119 -10.80 -6.42 0.17
N ARG A 120 -10.11 -7.43 0.70
CA ARG A 120 -8.87 -7.24 1.47
C ARG A 120 -7.71 -6.90 0.55
N GLU A 121 -7.71 -7.43 -0.66
CA GLU A 121 -6.68 -7.21 -1.67
C GLU A 121 -6.58 -5.73 -2.02
N GLY A 122 -7.69 -5.12 -2.42
CA GLY A 122 -7.76 -3.69 -2.75
C GLY A 122 -7.34 -2.80 -1.59
N ALA A 123 -7.81 -3.13 -0.36
CA ALA A 123 -7.41 -2.40 0.84
C ALA A 123 -5.90 -2.50 1.10
N ALA A 124 -5.29 -3.69 0.93
CA ALA A 124 -3.85 -3.88 1.10
C ALA A 124 -3.04 -3.07 0.07
N LEU A 125 -3.49 -3.06 -1.21
CA LEU A 125 -2.82 -2.30 -2.27
C LEU A 125 -2.86 -0.80 -2.00
N GLN A 126 -4.03 -0.28 -1.64
CA GLN A 126 -4.21 1.14 -1.32
C GLN A 126 -3.39 1.54 -0.08
N LEU A 127 -3.44 0.73 0.98
CA LEU A 127 -2.67 0.94 2.20
C LEU A 127 -1.17 0.98 1.91
N GLY A 128 -0.67 -0.05 1.22
CA GLY A 128 0.74 -0.17 0.87
C GLY A 128 1.20 0.90 -0.10
N GLY A 129 0.42 1.16 -1.15
CA GLY A 129 0.71 2.19 -2.15
C GLY A 129 0.76 3.59 -1.55
N SER A 130 -0.21 3.94 -0.69
CA SER A 130 -0.27 5.24 -0.02
C SER A 130 0.94 5.47 0.91
N ILE A 131 1.34 4.46 1.69
CA ILE A 131 2.54 4.53 2.54
C ILE A 131 3.80 4.59 1.67
N GLY A 132 3.88 3.79 0.61
CA GLY A 132 4.99 3.80 -0.34
C GLY A 132 5.19 5.16 -1.00
N ASN A 133 4.10 5.80 -1.46
CA ASN A 133 4.13 7.16 -1.98
C ASN A 133 4.57 8.18 -0.92
N GLY A 134 4.05 8.06 0.30
CA GLY A 134 4.47 8.91 1.43
C GLY A 134 5.96 8.81 1.72
N LEU A 135 6.53 7.61 1.69
CA LEU A 135 7.98 7.38 1.82
C LEU A 135 8.74 7.98 0.64
N GLY A 136 8.27 7.80 -0.60
CA GLY A 136 8.88 8.41 -1.79
C GLY A 136 8.96 9.94 -1.69
N LYS A 137 7.90 10.59 -1.21
CA LYS A 137 7.88 12.04 -0.94
C LYS A 137 8.83 12.43 0.19
N LEU A 138 8.85 11.68 1.29
CA LEU A 138 9.72 11.93 2.44
C LEU A 138 11.20 11.89 2.04
N PHE A 139 11.58 10.95 1.19
CA PHE A 139 12.95 10.81 0.67
C PHE A 139 13.23 11.67 -0.55
N ARG A 140 12.27 12.49 -1.00
CA ARG A 140 12.40 13.41 -2.14
C ARG A 140 12.85 12.69 -3.42
N PHE A 141 12.22 11.55 -3.71
CA PHE A 141 12.45 10.82 -4.94
C PHE A 141 11.83 11.56 -6.14
N ASP A 142 12.43 11.34 -7.33
CA ASP A 142 11.79 11.74 -8.58
C ASP A 142 10.53 10.89 -8.86
N GLU A 143 9.73 11.27 -9.85
CA GLU A 143 8.44 10.61 -10.12
C GLU A 143 8.63 9.12 -10.43
N LYS A 144 9.66 8.75 -11.19
CA LYS A 144 9.96 7.34 -11.51
C LYS A 144 10.31 6.52 -10.28
N ASP A 145 11.15 7.07 -9.40
CA ASP A 145 11.53 6.42 -8.14
C ASP A 145 10.33 6.32 -7.18
N LYS A 146 9.41 7.30 -7.19
CA LYS A 146 8.15 7.24 -6.43
C LYS A 146 7.25 6.11 -6.91
N HIS A 147 7.08 5.92 -8.21
CA HIS A 147 6.29 4.81 -8.75
C HIS A 147 6.84 3.46 -8.27
N ILE A 148 8.16 3.30 -8.28
CA ILE A 148 8.80 2.09 -7.74
C ILE A 148 8.50 1.93 -6.24
N MET A 149 8.52 3.02 -5.47
CA MET A 149 8.20 2.97 -4.03
C MET A 149 6.73 2.62 -3.78
N ILE A 150 5.79 3.09 -4.60
CA ILE A 150 4.38 2.69 -4.54
C ILE A 150 4.26 1.18 -4.77
N MET A 151 4.88 0.64 -5.82
CA MET A 151 4.88 -0.80 -6.11
C MET A 151 5.52 -1.63 -4.99
N CYS A 152 6.64 -1.16 -4.43
CA CYS A 152 7.26 -1.80 -3.26
C CYS A 152 6.32 -1.82 -2.04
N GLY A 153 5.62 -0.71 -1.80
CA GLY A 153 4.62 -0.62 -0.74
C GLY A 153 3.45 -1.59 -0.96
N MET A 154 2.90 -1.64 -2.18
CA MET A 154 1.84 -2.59 -2.56
C MET A 154 2.29 -4.03 -2.31
N SER A 155 3.48 -4.41 -2.79
CA SER A 155 4.06 -5.75 -2.57
C SER A 155 4.22 -6.07 -1.09
N ALA A 156 4.73 -5.13 -0.29
CA ALA A 156 4.98 -5.35 1.13
C ALA A 156 3.68 -5.55 1.92
N ALA A 157 2.65 -4.72 1.68
CA ALA A 157 1.35 -4.86 2.33
C ALA A 157 0.64 -6.15 1.93
N PHE A 158 0.64 -6.49 0.65
CA PHE A 158 0.04 -7.72 0.13
C PHE A 158 0.75 -8.96 0.70
N SER A 159 2.09 -8.95 0.72
CA SER A 159 2.90 -10.01 1.31
C SER A 159 2.61 -10.21 2.79
N ALA A 160 2.48 -9.12 3.56
CA ALA A 160 2.17 -9.18 4.98
C ALA A 160 0.77 -9.74 5.26
N LEU A 161 -0.20 -9.44 4.38
CA LEU A 161 -1.59 -9.89 4.53
C LEU A 161 -1.77 -11.37 4.16
N PHE A 162 -1.12 -11.83 3.09
CA PHE A 162 -1.32 -13.16 2.51
C PHE A 162 -0.16 -14.14 2.77
N GLY A 163 0.97 -13.68 3.26
CA GLY A 163 2.15 -14.51 3.52
C GLY A 163 2.85 -15.02 2.24
N THR A 164 2.66 -14.35 1.10
CA THR A 164 3.14 -14.79 -0.22
C THR A 164 4.05 -13.76 -0.89
N PRO A 165 5.31 -13.57 -0.42
CA PRO A 165 6.16 -12.47 -0.88
C PRO A 165 6.49 -12.51 -2.38
N MET A 166 6.74 -13.70 -2.93
CA MET A 166 7.05 -13.83 -4.36
C MET A 166 5.83 -13.49 -5.24
N ALA A 167 4.65 -14.02 -4.88
CA ALA A 167 3.42 -13.71 -5.59
C ALA A 167 3.06 -12.22 -5.46
N ALA A 168 3.27 -11.62 -4.31
CA ALA A 168 3.03 -10.20 -4.07
C ALA A 168 3.90 -9.31 -4.98
N ALA A 169 5.17 -9.64 -5.16
CA ALA A 169 6.08 -8.90 -6.03
C ALA A 169 5.63 -8.98 -7.51
N VAL A 170 5.32 -10.18 -7.99
CA VAL A 170 4.83 -10.39 -9.36
C VAL A 170 3.49 -9.66 -9.57
N PHE A 171 2.56 -9.82 -8.62
CA PHE A 171 1.24 -9.19 -8.70
C PHE A 171 1.31 -7.67 -8.78
N SER A 172 2.19 -7.04 -8.00
CA SER A 172 2.34 -5.57 -8.03
C SER A 172 2.89 -5.06 -9.36
N MET A 173 3.74 -5.84 -10.03
CA MET A 173 4.24 -5.51 -11.38
C MET A 173 3.17 -5.74 -12.45
N GLU A 174 2.45 -6.85 -12.38
CA GLU A 174 1.39 -7.20 -13.34
C GLU A 174 0.21 -6.25 -13.29
N VAL A 175 -0.28 -5.92 -12.09
CA VAL A 175 -1.45 -5.05 -11.92
C VAL A 175 -1.20 -3.64 -12.45
N VAL A 176 0.05 -3.20 -12.42
CA VAL A 176 0.47 -1.92 -13.01
C VAL A 176 0.63 -2.00 -14.52
N SER A 177 1.00 -3.16 -15.08
CA SER A 177 1.20 -3.30 -16.52
C SER A 177 -0.10 -3.48 -17.31
N VAL A 178 -1.17 -3.93 -16.68
CA VAL A 178 -2.47 -4.27 -17.31
C VAL A 178 -3.53 -3.19 -17.06
N GLY A 179 -3.35 -2.34 -16.04
CA GLY A 179 -4.30 -1.27 -15.64
C GLY A 179 -4.07 0.05 -16.41
#